data_a9f0ea14e671411cf6c95920b5e3b1eb
#
_entry.id   a9f0ea14e671411cf6c95920b5e3b1eb
#
_cell.length_a   1.000
_cell.length_b   1.000
_cell.length_c   1.000
_cell.angle_alpha   90.00
_cell.angle_beta   90.00
_cell.angle_gamma   90.00
#
_symmetry.space_group_name_H-M   'P 1'
#
loop_
_entity.id
_entity.type
_entity.pdbx_description
1 polymer ?
#
loop_
_entity_poly.entity_id
_entity_poly.type
_entity_poly.pdbx_seq_one_letter_code
_entity_poly.pdbx_strand_id
1 'polypeptide(L)'
;MLELCSIASGSSGNCICVGSDDSHVLIDAGISGKKIENGLNAIDLKSQDMQGILVTHEHIDHIAGLGVMARRYGLPLYATPGTIDAIKNVKSVGKIDESLFHPITPMEEFSIGDLEITPIPISHDAAEPVAYRIKKDHHVFAVVTDLGTYDDAIIQELQGLEVLLLEANHDIHMLETGAYPYPLKRRIMGDRGHLSNERSGQLLGELLHDKF
;
A
#
# COMPACT_ATOMS: atom_id res chain seq x y z
N MET A 1 3.56 12.20 -17.32
CA MET A 1 3.73 12.64 -15.90
C MET A 1 3.41 11.46 -14.97
N LEU A 2 3.94 11.41 -13.73
CA LEU A 2 3.51 10.41 -12.74
C LEU A 2 2.61 11.09 -11.71
N GLU A 3 1.47 10.49 -11.38
CA GLU A 3 0.46 11.06 -10.50
C GLU A 3 0.10 10.08 -9.38
N LEU A 4 -0.20 10.59 -8.18
CA LEU A 4 -0.67 9.82 -7.03
C LEU A 4 -1.92 10.46 -6.45
N CYS A 5 -2.96 9.67 -6.26
CA CYS A 5 -4.20 10.09 -5.60
C CYS A 5 -4.58 9.12 -4.49
N SER A 6 -4.67 9.59 -3.26
CA SER A 6 -5.21 8.82 -2.15
C SER A 6 -6.75 8.85 -2.20
N ILE A 7 -7.36 7.77 -2.67
CA ILE A 7 -8.81 7.60 -2.69
C ILE A 7 -9.33 7.36 -1.26
N ALA A 8 -8.58 6.60 -0.47
CA ALA A 8 -8.85 6.38 0.95
C ALA A 8 -7.55 6.03 1.66
N SER A 9 -7.39 6.49 2.90
CA SER A 9 -6.26 6.14 3.77
C SER A 9 -6.71 6.13 5.23
N GLY A 10 -6.32 5.09 5.95
CA GLY A 10 -6.57 4.90 7.38
C GLY A 10 -7.22 3.55 7.72
N SER A 11 -7.43 3.30 9.01
CA SER A 11 -7.94 2.04 9.56
C SER A 11 -9.34 1.60 9.06
N SER A 12 -10.05 2.45 8.33
CA SER A 12 -11.32 2.11 7.69
C SER A 12 -11.19 1.63 6.24
N GLY A 13 -9.98 1.64 5.71
CA GLY A 13 -9.61 1.10 4.40
C GLY A 13 -8.68 2.01 3.62
N ASN A 14 -7.73 1.37 2.94
CA ASN A 14 -6.69 1.99 2.13
C ASN A 14 -6.92 1.69 0.65
N CYS A 15 -6.77 2.69 -0.19
CA CYS A 15 -6.84 2.56 -1.65
C CYS A 15 -6.18 3.78 -2.28
N ILE A 16 -5.05 3.60 -2.91
CA ILE A 16 -4.27 4.64 -3.55
C ILE A 16 -4.21 4.37 -5.06
N CYS A 17 -4.48 5.36 -5.88
CA CYS A 17 -4.28 5.30 -7.31
C CYS A 17 -2.93 5.93 -7.65
N VAL A 18 -2.09 5.20 -8.40
CA VAL A 18 -0.86 5.73 -8.98
C VAL A 18 -0.90 5.46 -10.47
N GLY A 19 -0.52 6.45 -11.26
CA GLY A 19 -0.54 6.28 -12.70
C GLY A 19 0.25 7.32 -13.47
N SER A 20 0.41 7.02 -14.72
CA SER A 20 0.96 7.91 -15.74
C SER A 20 -0.14 8.34 -16.71
N ASP A 21 0.24 8.99 -17.81
CA ASP A 21 -0.69 9.28 -18.91
C ASP A 21 -1.22 7.99 -19.59
N ASP A 22 -0.48 6.87 -19.49
CA ASP A 22 -0.76 5.62 -20.23
C ASP A 22 -1.12 4.43 -19.33
N SER A 23 -0.71 4.44 -18.07
CA SER A 23 -0.84 3.27 -17.16
C SER A 23 -1.31 3.69 -15.77
N HIS A 24 -2.27 2.93 -15.22
CA HIS A 24 -2.80 3.18 -13.89
C HIS A 24 -2.89 1.89 -13.08
N VAL A 25 -2.50 1.95 -11.82
CA VAL A 25 -2.61 0.85 -10.86
C VAL A 25 -3.26 1.35 -9.56
N LEU A 26 -3.91 0.43 -8.86
CA LEU A 26 -4.29 0.64 -7.47
C LEU A 26 -3.23 0.03 -6.55
N ILE A 27 -2.92 0.70 -5.45
CA ILE A 27 -2.24 0.12 -4.31
C ILE A 27 -3.30 -0.08 -3.24
N ASP A 28 -3.55 -1.34 -2.92
CA ASP A 28 -4.63 -1.83 -2.08
C ASP A 28 -6.05 -1.53 -2.58
N ALA A 29 -7.00 -2.28 -2.05
CA ALA A 29 -8.43 -2.16 -2.30
C ALA A 29 -9.21 -2.37 -0.99
N GLY A 30 -8.85 -1.62 0.05
CA GLY A 30 -9.34 -1.79 1.42
C GLY A 30 -10.73 -1.25 1.68
N ILE A 31 -11.34 -0.56 0.71
CA ILE A 31 -12.71 -0.05 0.77
C ILE A 31 -13.61 -0.80 -0.21
N SER A 32 -14.94 -0.63 -0.09
CA SER A 32 -15.86 -1.34 -0.98
C SER A 32 -15.65 -0.97 -2.46
N GLY A 33 -15.84 -1.92 -3.38
CA GLY A 33 -15.68 -1.70 -4.81
C GLY A 33 -16.45 -0.47 -5.33
N LYS A 34 -17.66 -0.20 -4.80
CA LYS A 34 -18.42 1.01 -5.15
C LYS A 34 -17.72 2.30 -4.71
N LYS A 35 -17.06 2.30 -3.54
CA LYS A 35 -16.28 3.48 -3.09
C LYS A 35 -15.05 3.67 -3.95
N ILE A 36 -14.39 2.57 -4.37
CA ILE A 36 -13.25 2.62 -5.31
C ILE A 36 -13.71 3.21 -6.64
N GLU A 37 -14.79 2.70 -7.25
CA GLU A 37 -15.37 3.25 -8.48
C GLU A 37 -15.67 4.75 -8.37
N ASN A 38 -16.30 5.17 -7.28
CA ASN A 38 -16.62 6.57 -7.05
C ASN A 38 -15.37 7.44 -6.91
N GLY A 39 -14.34 6.92 -6.21
CA GLY A 39 -13.07 7.63 -6.05
C GLY A 39 -12.33 7.80 -7.38
N LEU A 40 -12.25 6.74 -8.19
CA LEU A 40 -11.68 6.81 -9.53
C LEU A 40 -12.45 7.78 -10.44
N ASN A 41 -13.77 7.72 -10.43
CA ASN A 41 -14.60 8.65 -11.22
C ASN A 41 -14.42 10.11 -10.80
N ALA A 42 -14.11 10.38 -9.54
CA ALA A 42 -13.84 11.75 -9.05
C ALA A 42 -12.53 12.34 -9.58
N ILE A 43 -11.64 11.52 -10.11
CA ILE A 43 -10.38 11.91 -10.79
C ILE A 43 -10.41 11.56 -12.27
N ASP A 44 -11.60 11.49 -12.87
CA ASP A 44 -11.83 11.24 -14.30
C ASP A 44 -11.30 9.88 -14.81
N LEU A 45 -11.06 8.90 -13.91
CA LEU A 45 -10.68 7.54 -14.24
C LEU A 45 -11.84 6.54 -14.01
N LYS A 46 -11.75 5.39 -14.64
CA LYS A 46 -12.70 4.28 -14.46
C LYS A 46 -11.97 3.05 -13.96
N SER A 47 -12.69 2.15 -13.30
CA SER A 47 -12.11 0.89 -12.83
C SER A 47 -11.54 0.02 -13.98
N GLN A 48 -12.05 0.18 -15.20
CA GLN A 48 -11.55 -0.51 -16.40
C GLN A 48 -10.22 0.05 -16.90
N ASP A 49 -9.85 1.27 -16.50
CA ASP A 49 -8.60 1.89 -16.89
C ASP A 49 -7.42 1.37 -16.03
N MET A 50 -7.74 0.68 -14.93
CA MET A 50 -6.73 0.07 -14.05
C MET A 50 -6.12 -1.16 -14.71
N GLN A 51 -4.80 -1.26 -14.69
CA GLN A 51 -4.04 -2.38 -15.24
C GLN A 51 -3.69 -3.45 -14.18
N GLY A 52 -3.94 -3.16 -12.90
CA GLY A 52 -3.74 -4.10 -11.82
C GLY A 52 -3.94 -3.48 -10.43
N ILE A 53 -3.91 -4.36 -9.44
CA ILE A 53 -3.92 -3.98 -8.03
C ILE A 53 -2.65 -4.53 -7.39
N LEU A 54 -1.81 -3.64 -6.85
CA LEU A 54 -0.66 -3.96 -6.02
C LEU A 54 -1.17 -4.14 -4.59
N VAL A 55 -0.99 -5.30 -4.00
CA VAL A 55 -1.46 -5.56 -2.62
C VAL A 55 -0.28 -5.53 -1.68
N THR A 56 -0.32 -4.65 -0.69
CA THR A 56 0.74 -4.50 0.31
C THR A 56 0.77 -5.69 1.27
N HIS A 57 -0.38 -6.09 1.78
CA HIS A 57 -0.58 -7.23 2.68
C HIS A 57 -2.06 -7.59 2.82
N GLU A 58 -2.38 -8.66 3.57
CA GLU A 58 -3.71 -9.28 3.62
C GLU A 58 -4.68 -8.73 4.67
N HIS A 59 -4.37 -7.67 5.41
CA HIS A 59 -5.32 -7.10 6.37
C HIS A 59 -6.57 -6.57 5.67
N ILE A 60 -7.72 -6.69 6.36
CA ILE A 60 -9.02 -6.44 5.74
C ILE A 60 -9.20 -5.01 5.22
N ASP A 61 -8.60 -4.04 5.90
CA ASP A 61 -8.59 -2.63 5.49
C ASP A 61 -7.66 -2.34 4.30
N HIS A 62 -7.01 -3.37 3.74
CA HIS A 62 -6.25 -3.33 2.48
C HIS A 62 -6.89 -4.16 1.37
N ILE A 63 -7.77 -5.13 1.70
CA ILE A 63 -8.30 -6.09 0.73
C ILE A 63 -9.82 -6.22 0.71
N ALA A 64 -10.59 -5.45 1.51
CA ALA A 64 -12.05 -5.63 1.62
C ALA A 64 -12.81 -5.57 0.28
N GLY A 65 -12.38 -4.74 -0.66
CA GLY A 65 -12.94 -4.61 -2.00
C GLY A 65 -12.26 -5.45 -3.07
N LEU A 66 -11.11 -6.09 -2.75
CA LEU A 66 -10.23 -6.76 -3.70
C LEU A 66 -10.97 -7.78 -4.57
N GLY A 67 -11.73 -8.68 -3.93
CA GLY A 67 -12.47 -9.71 -4.65
C GLY A 67 -13.56 -9.16 -5.56
N VAL A 68 -14.18 -8.03 -5.22
CA VAL A 68 -15.17 -7.35 -6.07
C VAL A 68 -14.47 -6.77 -7.31
N MET A 69 -13.36 -6.08 -7.13
CA MET A 69 -12.59 -5.47 -8.22
C MET A 69 -12.04 -6.55 -9.16
N ALA A 70 -11.44 -7.62 -8.61
CA ALA A 70 -10.93 -8.73 -9.39
C ALA A 70 -12.04 -9.42 -10.23
N ARG A 71 -13.16 -9.81 -9.61
CA ARG A 71 -14.24 -10.53 -10.33
C ARG A 71 -14.98 -9.66 -11.35
N ARG A 72 -15.19 -8.38 -11.04
CA ARG A 72 -16.01 -7.51 -11.89
C ARG A 72 -15.24 -6.95 -13.08
N TYR A 73 -13.97 -6.65 -12.89
CA TYR A 73 -13.14 -5.98 -13.89
C TYR A 73 -11.99 -6.85 -14.42
N GLY A 74 -11.81 -8.06 -13.89
CA GLY A 74 -10.72 -8.96 -14.31
C GLY A 74 -9.33 -8.42 -13.98
N LEU A 75 -9.19 -7.59 -12.93
CA LEU A 75 -7.93 -6.92 -12.61
C LEU A 75 -6.91 -7.94 -12.09
N PRO A 76 -5.69 -7.96 -12.65
CA PRO A 76 -4.56 -8.71 -12.11
C PRO A 76 -4.20 -8.21 -10.69
N LEU A 77 -3.82 -9.13 -9.81
CA LEU A 77 -3.46 -8.87 -8.42
C LEU A 77 -2.00 -9.23 -8.21
N TYR A 78 -1.19 -8.24 -7.94
CA TYR A 78 0.24 -8.39 -7.71
C TYR A 78 0.52 -8.38 -6.20
N ALA A 79 1.01 -9.47 -5.66
CA ALA A 79 1.31 -9.61 -4.24
C ALA A 79 2.42 -10.65 -4.03
N THR A 80 3.07 -10.62 -2.87
CA THR A 80 4.01 -11.66 -2.47
C THR A 80 3.32 -13.00 -2.30
N PRO A 81 4.01 -14.15 -2.46
CA PRO A 81 3.41 -15.47 -2.27
C PRO A 81 2.74 -15.64 -0.90
N GLY A 82 3.36 -15.16 0.18
CA GLY A 82 2.78 -15.23 1.53
C GLY A 82 1.48 -14.43 1.65
N THR A 83 1.42 -13.23 1.07
CA THR A 83 0.20 -12.41 1.01
C THR A 83 -0.88 -13.07 0.17
N ILE A 84 -0.55 -13.67 -0.98
CA ILE A 84 -1.51 -14.41 -1.82
C ILE A 84 -2.13 -15.59 -1.05
N ASP A 85 -1.30 -16.39 -0.39
CA ASP A 85 -1.79 -17.53 0.40
C ASP A 85 -2.67 -17.09 1.56
N ALA A 86 -2.34 -15.98 2.21
CA ALA A 86 -3.16 -15.42 3.27
C ALA A 86 -4.51 -14.88 2.73
N ILE A 87 -4.53 -14.13 1.60
CA ILE A 87 -5.75 -13.64 0.95
C ILE A 87 -6.73 -14.77 0.64
N LYS A 88 -6.24 -15.90 0.12
CA LYS A 88 -7.07 -17.08 -0.21
C LYS A 88 -7.82 -17.64 1.00
N ASN A 89 -7.35 -17.40 2.21
CA ASN A 89 -7.96 -17.81 3.47
C ASN A 89 -8.96 -16.78 4.03
N VAL A 90 -9.05 -15.56 3.46
CA VAL A 90 -9.98 -14.51 3.90
C VAL A 90 -11.35 -14.70 3.28
N LYS A 91 -12.29 -15.30 4.00
CA LYS A 91 -13.64 -15.64 3.50
C LYS A 91 -14.42 -14.42 2.96
N SER A 92 -14.25 -13.24 3.56
CA SER A 92 -14.98 -12.02 3.18
C SER A 92 -14.61 -11.50 1.79
N VAL A 93 -13.40 -11.75 1.31
CA VAL A 93 -12.95 -11.40 -0.04
C VAL A 93 -13.66 -12.26 -1.11
N GLY A 94 -14.04 -13.48 -0.75
CA GLY A 94 -14.65 -14.44 -1.64
C GLY A 94 -13.65 -15.07 -2.61
N LYS A 95 -14.11 -16.00 -3.44
CA LYS A 95 -13.24 -16.71 -4.39
C LYS A 95 -12.79 -15.77 -5.50
N ILE A 96 -11.50 -15.74 -5.76
CA ILE A 96 -10.84 -15.06 -6.89
C ILE A 96 -10.30 -16.14 -7.84
N ASP A 97 -10.32 -15.89 -9.14
CA ASP A 97 -9.72 -16.79 -10.13
C ASP A 97 -8.19 -16.82 -9.93
N GLU A 98 -7.63 -18.03 -9.89
CA GLU A 98 -6.19 -18.25 -9.68
C GLU A 98 -5.33 -17.55 -10.75
N SER A 99 -5.84 -17.42 -11.97
CA SER A 99 -5.14 -16.77 -13.08
C SER A 99 -4.95 -15.25 -12.89
N LEU A 100 -5.68 -14.64 -11.97
CA LEU A 100 -5.55 -13.22 -11.66
C LEU A 100 -4.44 -12.94 -10.63
N PHE A 101 -3.94 -13.96 -9.93
CA PHE A 101 -2.83 -13.78 -9.00
C PHE A 101 -1.48 -13.80 -9.73
N HIS A 102 -0.74 -12.73 -9.59
CA HIS A 102 0.61 -12.54 -10.13
C HIS A 102 1.58 -12.41 -8.94
N PRO A 103 2.28 -13.50 -8.58
CA PRO A 103 3.25 -13.43 -7.49
C PRO A 103 4.44 -12.53 -7.86
N ILE A 104 4.82 -11.68 -6.92
CA ILE A 104 5.98 -10.79 -7.01
C ILE A 104 7.01 -11.17 -5.96
N THR A 105 8.28 -10.87 -6.23
CA THR A 105 9.39 -11.09 -5.31
C THR A 105 9.82 -9.75 -4.70
N PRO A 106 9.93 -9.64 -3.36
CA PRO A 106 10.48 -8.43 -2.75
C PRO A 106 11.85 -8.08 -3.32
N MET A 107 12.11 -6.79 -3.56
CA MET A 107 13.31 -6.20 -4.16
C MET A 107 13.56 -6.56 -5.64
N GLU A 108 12.69 -7.33 -6.29
CA GLU A 108 12.76 -7.56 -7.74
C GLU A 108 11.82 -6.58 -8.45
N GLU A 109 12.38 -5.73 -9.31
CA GLU A 109 11.63 -4.79 -10.11
C GLU A 109 10.82 -5.51 -11.20
N PHE A 110 9.58 -5.10 -11.39
CA PHE A 110 8.72 -5.54 -12.50
C PHE A 110 7.97 -4.35 -13.11
N SER A 111 7.36 -4.55 -14.28
CA SER A 111 6.65 -3.46 -14.98
C SER A 111 5.18 -3.76 -15.17
N ILE A 112 4.36 -2.73 -15.06
CA ILE A 112 2.97 -2.71 -15.52
C ILE A 112 2.83 -1.52 -16.46
N GLY A 113 2.63 -1.79 -17.75
CA GLY A 113 2.67 -0.76 -18.78
C GLY A 113 4.01 -0.03 -18.78
N ASP A 114 3.99 1.28 -18.53
CA ASP A 114 5.18 2.14 -18.46
C ASP A 114 5.63 2.47 -17.02
N LEU A 115 5.05 1.80 -16.03
CA LEU A 115 5.43 1.93 -14.62
C LEU A 115 6.44 0.84 -14.25
N GLU A 116 7.59 1.23 -13.70
CA GLU A 116 8.59 0.34 -13.08
C GLU A 116 8.28 0.27 -11.57
N ILE A 117 8.07 -0.93 -11.03
CA ILE A 117 7.55 -1.14 -9.67
C ILE A 117 8.51 -2.02 -8.89
N THR A 118 8.96 -1.55 -7.74
CA THR A 118 9.80 -2.30 -6.80
C THR A 118 9.04 -2.52 -5.50
N PRO A 119 8.73 -3.78 -5.12
CA PRO A 119 8.18 -4.11 -3.82
C PRO A 119 9.29 -4.11 -2.76
N ILE A 120 9.16 -3.30 -1.72
CA ILE A 120 10.12 -3.16 -0.62
C ILE A 120 9.59 -3.93 0.59
N PRO A 121 10.29 -4.93 1.13
CA PRO A 121 9.82 -5.64 2.32
C PRO A 121 9.78 -4.70 3.53
N ILE A 122 8.71 -4.76 4.30
CA ILE A 122 8.51 -3.90 5.48
C ILE A 122 8.23 -4.72 6.73
N SER A 123 8.46 -4.11 7.90
CA SER A 123 8.15 -4.72 9.19
C SER A 123 6.70 -4.45 9.57
N HIS A 124 5.84 -5.46 9.43
CA HIS A 124 4.44 -5.43 9.85
C HIS A 124 3.95 -6.81 10.28
N ASP A 125 2.85 -6.91 11.02
CA ASP A 125 2.29 -8.17 11.53
C ASP A 125 1.37 -8.87 10.51
N ALA A 126 1.88 -9.01 9.29
CA ALA A 126 1.25 -9.67 8.16
C ALA A 126 2.13 -10.84 7.65
N ALA A 127 1.64 -11.62 6.66
CA ALA A 127 2.31 -12.81 6.18
C ALA A 127 3.63 -12.51 5.45
N GLU A 128 3.61 -11.58 4.50
CA GLU A 128 4.79 -11.16 3.74
C GLU A 128 4.58 -9.73 3.19
N PRO A 129 4.55 -8.72 4.10
CA PRO A 129 4.16 -7.37 3.77
C PRO A 129 5.22 -6.61 2.99
N VAL A 130 4.76 -5.76 2.04
CA VAL A 130 5.63 -4.89 1.23
C VAL A 130 5.04 -3.47 1.12
N ALA A 131 5.92 -2.49 0.98
CA ALA A 131 5.65 -1.18 0.43
C ALA A 131 5.97 -1.18 -1.06
N TYR A 132 5.55 -0.14 -1.79
CA TYR A 132 5.82 -0.04 -3.22
C TYR A 132 6.54 1.26 -3.55
N ARG A 133 7.67 1.13 -4.28
CA ARG A 133 8.35 2.20 -4.98
C ARG A 133 7.98 2.10 -6.45
N ILE A 134 7.52 3.21 -7.02
CA ILE A 134 7.03 3.28 -8.40
C ILE A 134 7.81 4.36 -9.13
N LYS A 135 8.34 4.00 -10.27
CA LYS A 135 9.15 4.88 -11.11
C LYS A 135 8.58 4.94 -12.52
N LYS A 136 8.65 6.11 -13.10
CA LYS A 136 8.47 6.36 -14.54
C LYS A 136 9.45 7.44 -14.98
N ASP A 137 10.30 7.12 -15.93
CA ASP A 137 11.38 7.97 -16.40
C ASP A 137 12.29 8.40 -15.20
N HIS A 138 12.29 9.70 -14.87
CA HIS A 138 13.03 10.25 -13.72
C HIS A 138 12.16 10.53 -12.49
N HIS A 139 10.86 10.32 -12.59
CA HIS A 139 9.92 10.49 -11.46
C HIS A 139 9.86 9.23 -10.61
N VAL A 140 9.99 9.40 -9.30
CA VAL A 140 10.00 8.27 -8.34
C VAL A 140 9.09 8.58 -7.17
N PHE A 141 8.07 7.73 -6.97
CA PHE A 141 7.11 7.82 -5.87
C PHE A 141 7.22 6.57 -4.98
N ALA A 142 6.85 6.72 -3.72
CA ALA A 142 6.68 5.57 -2.85
C ALA A 142 5.40 5.67 -2.00
N VAL A 143 4.83 4.50 -1.73
CA VAL A 143 3.69 4.32 -0.82
C VAL A 143 4.11 3.34 0.26
N VAL A 144 4.19 3.84 1.48
CA VAL A 144 4.66 3.10 2.66
C VAL A 144 3.57 3.21 3.73
N THR A 145 2.69 2.24 3.75
CA THR A 145 1.66 2.07 4.78
C THR A 145 2.09 0.97 5.74
N ASP A 146 1.58 1.02 6.97
CA ASP A 146 1.71 -0.05 7.97
C ASP A 146 3.16 -0.51 8.24
N LEU A 147 4.02 0.47 8.53
CA LEU A 147 5.42 0.26 8.83
C LEU A 147 5.66 0.31 10.35
N GLY A 148 5.97 -0.82 10.97
CA GLY A 148 6.22 -0.87 12.41
C GLY A 148 7.57 -0.29 12.82
N THR A 149 8.61 -0.57 12.06
CA THR A 149 9.97 -0.02 12.24
C THR A 149 10.72 0.01 10.91
N TYR A 150 11.76 0.82 10.84
CA TYR A 150 12.63 0.95 9.66
C TYR A 150 14.11 0.87 10.07
N ASP A 151 14.93 0.52 9.12
CA ASP A 151 16.38 0.41 9.20
C ASP A 151 17.05 1.17 8.04
N ASP A 152 18.38 1.12 7.99
CA ASP A 152 19.16 1.77 6.93
C ASP A 152 18.81 1.25 5.52
N ALA A 153 18.35 -0.01 5.39
CA ALA A 153 17.97 -0.56 4.10
C ALA A 153 16.67 0.09 3.59
N ILE A 154 15.66 0.25 4.45
CA ILE A 154 14.43 0.98 4.11
C ILE A 154 14.75 2.43 3.76
N ILE A 155 15.60 3.11 4.55
CA ILE A 155 16.02 4.49 4.27
C ILE A 155 16.67 4.59 2.89
N GLN A 156 17.55 3.66 2.51
CA GLN A 156 18.20 3.65 1.19
C GLN A 156 17.21 3.49 0.05
N GLU A 157 16.23 2.58 0.18
CA GLU A 157 15.21 2.36 -0.85
C GLU A 157 14.26 3.57 -1.02
N LEU A 158 14.10 4.36 0.01
CA LEU A 158 13.26 5.56 0.00
C LEU A 158 14.02 6.85 -0.35
N GLN A 159 15.31 6.78 -0.70
CA GLN A 159 16.05 7.96 -1.15
C GLN A 159 15.66 8.41 -2.56
N GLY A 160 15.75 9.72 -2.80
CA GLY A 160 15.56 10.31 -4.12
C GLY A 160 14.11 10.29 -4.63
N LEU A 161 13.14 10.19 -3.73
CA LEU A 161 11.72 10.28 -4.05
C LEU A 161 11.30 11.72 -4.36
N GLU A 162 10.35 11.90 -5.24
CA GLU A 162 9.64 13.18 -5.46
C GLU A 162 8.33 13.22 -4.65
N VAL A 163 7.71 12.06 -4.41
CA VAL A 163 6.50 11.94 -3.61
C VAL A 163 6.60 10.71 -2.71
N LEU A 164 6.30 10.91 -1.44
CA LEU A 164 6.18 9.85 -0.45
C LEU A 164 4.82 9.93 0.25
N LEU A 165 4.03 8.86 0.16
CA LEU A 165 2.88 8.65 1.03
C LEU A 165 3.35 7.73 2.16
N LEU A 166 3.55 8.31 3.34
CA LEU A 166 4.04 7.63 4.54
C LEU A 166 2.97 7.64 5.62
N GLU A 167 2.81 6.53 6.35
CA GLU A 167 1.95 6.53 7.52
C GLU A 167 2.48 7.44 8.65
N ALA A 168 1.56 8.02 9.39
CA ALA A 168 1.76 8.66 10.69
C ALA A 168 0.56 8.24 11.55
N ASN A 169 0.67 7.06 12.18
CA ASN A 169 -0.51 6.33 12.68
C ASN A 169 -1.06 6.90 13.98
N HIS A 170 -0.21 7.28 14.92
CA HIS A 170 -0.66 7.66 16.25
C HIS A 170 0.28 8.64 16.94
N ASP A 171 -0.30 9.48 17.78
CA ASP A 171 0.39 10.19 18.84
C ASP A 171 0.62 9.24 20.01
N ILE A 172 1.84 9.15 20.52
CA ILE A 172 2.24 8.21 21.59
C ILE A 172 1.42 8.46 22.86
N HIS A 173 1.31 9.72 23.30
CA HIS A 173 0.60 10.06 24.53
C HIS A 173 -0.91 9.79 24.40
N MET A 174 -1.52 10.13 23.26
CA MET A 174 -2.93 9.84 23.00
C MET A 174 -3.19 8.33 22.98
N LEU A 175 -2.30 7.54 22.41
CA LEU A 175 -2.44 6.09 22.39
C LEU A 175 -2.31 5.51 23.81
N GLU A 176 -1.31 5.93 24.58
CA GLU A 176 -1.06 5.45 25.95
C GLU A 176 -2.23 5.78 26.89
N THR A 177 -2.79 6.98 26.80
CA THR A 177 -3.89 7.44 27.67
C THR A 177 -5.27 7.09 27.13
N GLY A 178 -5.40 6.76 25.86
CA GLY A 178 -6.65 6.44 25.18
C GLY A 178 -7.34 5.16 25.70
N ALA A 179 -8.57 4.93 25.24
CA ALA A 179 -9.44 3.85 25.71
C ALA A 179 -9.10 2.45 25.17
N TYR A 180 -8.12 2.31 24.27
CA TYR A 180 -7.77 1.00 23.70
C TYR A 180 -7.26 0.02 24.77
N PRO A 181 -7.63 -1.28 24.66
CA PRO A 181 -7.08 -2.31 25.53
C PRO A 181 -5.55 -2.37 25.44
N TYR A 182 -4.89 -2.66 26.57
CA TYR A 182 -3.43 -2.70 26.63
C TYR A 182 -2.75 -3.62 25.59
N PRO A 183 -3.28 -4.83 25.28
CA PRO A 183 -2.71 -5.66 24.21
C PRO A 183 -2.73 -4.98 22.83
N LEU A 184 -3.78 -4.22 22.52
CA LEU A 184 -3.88 -3.48 21.25
C LEU A 184 -2.88 -2.33 21.22
N LYS A 185 -2.73 -1.56 22.31
CA LYS A 185 -1.70 -0.51 22.41
C LYS A 185 -0.30 -1.07 22.17
N ARG A 186 0.03 -2.21 22.79
CA ARG A 186 1.32 -2.90 22.60
C ARG A 186 1.53 -3.37 21.16
N ARG A 187 0.48 -3.88 20.50
CA ARG A 187 0.53 -4.27 19.10
C ARG A 187 0.84 -3.06 18.21
N ILE A 188 0.12 -1.95 18.41
CA ILE A 188 0.30 -0.72 17.61
C ILE A 188 1.71 -0.16 17.77
N MET A 189 2.23 -0.08 19.01
CA MET A 189 3.57 0.49 19.31
C MET A 189 4.74 -0.47 19.04
N GLY A 190 4.47 -1.73 18.72
CA GLY A 190 5.53 -2.73 18.50
C GLY A 190 6.25 -2.57 17.17
N ASP A 191 7.43 -3.17 17.05
CA ASP A 191 8.26 -3.12 15.82
C ASP A 191 7.57 -3.71 14.58
N ARG A 192 6.50 -4.46 14.76
CA ARG A 192 5.62 -4.98 13.70
C ARG A 192 4.25 -4.31 13.70
N GLY A 193 4.09 -3.20 14.41
CA GLY A 193 2.87 -2.42 14.46
C GLY A 193 2.88 -1.28 13.45
N HIS A 194 2.87 -0.05 13.94
CA HIS A 194 2.77 1.17 13.13
C HIS A 194 3.71 2.26 13.62
N LEU A 195 4.18 3.12 12.72
CA LEU A 195 4.96 4.30 13.10
C LEU A 195 4.11 5.31 13.86
N SER A 196 4.66 5.81 14.98
CA SER A 196 4.13 7.01 15.61
C SER A 196 4.39 8.25 14.74
N ASN A 197 3.66 9.33 15.02
CA ASN A 197 3.86 10.61 14.33
C ASN A 197 5.31 11.10 14.45
N GLU A 198 5.93 10.90 15.62
CA GLU A 198 7.33 11.28 15.86
C GLU A 198 8.29 10.44 15.02
N ARG A 199 8.09 9.13 14.94
CA ARG A 199 8.94 8.24 14.13
C ARG A 199 8.79 8.48 12.65
N SER A 200 7.56 8.77 12.19
CA SER A 200 7.32 9.18 10.81
C SER A 200 8.05 10.48 10.47
N GLY A 201 7.99 11.45 11.39
CA GLY A 201 8.73 12.71 11.25
C GLY A 201 10.26 12.53 11.24
N GLN A 202 10.80 11.60 12.04
CA GLN A 202 12.22 11.24 12.03
C GLN A 202 12.63 10.63 10.69
N LEU A 203 11.90 9.64 10.20
CA LEU A 203 12.15 9.03 8.88
C LEU A 203 12.11 10.08 7.77
N LEU A 204 11.12 10.96 7.80
CA LEU A 204 11.04 12.06 6.84
C LEU A 204 12.30 12.95 6.89
N GLY A 205 12.81 13.24 8.09
CA GLY A 205 14.04 14.02 8.27
C GLY A 205 15.28 13.37 7.65
N GLU A 206 15.36 12.02 7.62
CA GLU A 206 16.44 11.25 6.97
C GLU A 206 16.32 11.24 5.43
N LEU A 207 15.10 11.46 4.91
CA LEU A 207 14.81 11.38 3.49
C LEU A 207 14.81 12.73 2.78
N LEU A 208 14.70 13.84 3.53
CA LEU A 208 14.60 15.18 2.96
C LEU A 208 15.86 15.57 2.15
N HIS A 209 15.64 16.07 0.96
CA HIS A 209 16.64 16.59 0.05
C HIS A 209 16.08 17.77 -0.76
N ASP A 210 16.93 18.48 -1.51
CA ASP A 210 16.56 19.74 -2.21
C ASP A 210 15.44 19.60 -3.27
N LYS A 211 15.01 18.37 -3.59
CA LYS A 211 13.95 18.07 -4.59
C LYS A 211 12.70 17.44 -3.99
N PHE A 212 12.67 17.29 -2.67
CA PHE A 212 11.53 16.66 -1.97
C PHE A 212 10.47 17.68 -1.63
#